data_7439c5c6e88c885c3f0b1507cc99286c
#
_entry.id   7439c5c6e88c885c3f0b1507cc99286c
#
_cell.length_a   1.000
_cell.length_b   1.000
_cell.length_c   1.000
_cell.angle_alpha   90.00
_cell.angle_beta   90.00
_cell.angle_gamma   90.00
#
_symmetry.space_group_name_H-M   'P 1'
#
loop_
_entity.id
_entity.type
_entity.pdbx_description
1 polymer ?
#
loop_
_entity_poly.entity_id
_entity_poly.type
_entity_poly.pdbx_seq_one_letter_code
_entity_poly.pdbx_strand_id
1 'polypeptide(L)' 'MRDRLMEILFELRPDVDFEGEEKLITDGILDSFDIVSLVGELNDEFDVNIHVEDLLPENFNSVSGMLELINKLVNEE' A
#
# COMPACT_ATOMS: atom_id res chain seq x y z
N MET A 1 4.15 -3.67 -12.06
CA MET A 1 3.34 -3.25 -10.90
C MET A 1 4.18 -2.94 -9.66
N ARG A 2 5.09 -3.84 -9.28
CA ARG A 2 5.92 -3.62 -8.09
C ARG A 2 6.75 -2.34 -8.15
N ASP A 3 7.40 -2.09 -9.28
CA ASP A 3 8.25 -0.90 -9.44
C ASP A 3 7.45 0.39 -9.26
N ARG A 4 6.24 0.42 -9.80
CA ARG A 4 5.38 1.59 -9.68
C ARG A 4 4.90 1.78 -8.25
N LEU A 5 4.56 0.69 -7.58
CA LEU A 5 4.18 0.72 -6.17
C LEU A 5 5.34 1.26 -5.32
N MET A 6 6.56 0.80 -5.57
CA MET A 6 7.74 1.25 -4.84
C MET A 6 7.98 2.75 -5.06
N GLU A 7 7.77 3.25 -6.27
CA GLU A 7 7.90 4.68 -6.55
C GLU A 7 6.91 5.51 -5.74
N ILE A 8 5.66 5.05 -5.67
CA ILE A 8 4.61 5.72 -4.90
C ILE A 8 4.97 5.74 -3.42
N LEU A 9 5.39 4.61 -2.88
CA LEU A 9 5.76 4.50 -1.48
C LEU A 9 6.97 5.39 -1.15
N PHE A 10 7.95 5.42 -2.02
CA PHE A 10 9.15 6.22 -1.82
C PHE A 10 8.84 7.72 -1.86
N GLU A 11 7.93 8.14 -2.71
CA GLU A 11 7.50 9.54 -2.76
C GLU A 11 6.73 9.93 -1.50
N LEU A 12 5.95 9.00 -0.97
CA LEU A 12 5.17 9.23 0.24
C LEU A 12 6.07 9.32 1.48
N ARG A 13 6.99 8.37 1.63
CA ARG A 13 7.89 8.28 2.78
C ARG A 13 9.28 7.85 2.32
N PRO A 14 10.11 8.80 1.86
CA PRO A 14 11.45 8.46 1.34
C PRO A 14 12.42 7.96 2.41
N ASP A 15 12.09 8.13 3.68
CA ASP A 15 12.92 7.72 4.81
C ASP A 15 12.68 6.26 5.25
N VAL A 16 11.74 5.56 4.61
CA VAL A 16 11.36 4.21 5.01
C VAL A 16 11.94 3.17 4.06
N ASP A 17 12.46 2.08 4.62
CA ASP A 17 12.95 0.94 3.84
C ASP A 17 11.80 -0.04 3.62
N PHE A 18 11.01 0.22 2.57
CA PHE A 18 9.84 -0.60 2.28
C PHE A 18 10.17 -2.03 1.89
N GLU A 19 11.34 -2.27 1.32
CA GLU A 19 11.73 -3.61 0.90
C GLU A 19 12.01 -4.52 2.10
N GLY A 20 12.55 -3.94 3.17
CA GLY A 20 12.91 -4.70 4.37
C GLY A 20 11.83 -4.79 5.42
N GLU A 21 10.80 -3.95 5.32
CA GLU A 21 9.78 -3.87 6.37
C GLU A 21 8.59 -4.78 6.09
N GLU A 22 8.17 -5.50 7.13
CA GLU A 22 7.01 -6.39 7.04
C GLU A 22 5.94 -6.05 8.08
N LYS A 23 6.16 -4.99 8.85
CA LYS A 23 5.24 -4.55 9.90
C LYS A 23 5.01 -3.05 9.85
N LEU A 24 4.82 -2.52 8.65
CA LEU A 24 4.66 -1.08 8.43
C LEU A 24 3.54 -0.48 9.29
N ILE A 25 2.43 -1.18 9.38
CA ILE A 25 1.28 -0.72 10.17
C ILE A 25 1.44 -1.12 11.64
N THR A 26 1.79 -2.38 11.88
CA THR A 26 1.90 -2.94 13.23
C THR A 26 2.92 -2.19 14.08
N ASP A 27 4.06 -1.83 13.47
CA ASP A 27 5.12 -1.09 14.16
C ASP A 27 4.92 0.43 14.13
N GLY A 28 3.85 0.90 13.50
CA GLY A 28 3.54 2.32 13.45
C GLY A 28 4.41 3.14 12.54
N ILE A 29 5.07 2.50 11.57
CA ILE A 29 5.90 3.20 10.59
C ILE A 29 5.04 4.06 9.68
N LEU A 30 3.89 3.50 9.24
CA LEU A 30 2.86 4.23 8.52
C LEU A 30 1.67 4.46 9.46
N ASP A 31 1.19 5.69 9.53
CA ASP A 31 0.01 6.02 10.33
C ASP A 31 -1.24 6.10 9.44
N SER A 32 -2.39 6.43 10.06
CA SER A 32 -3.66 6.50 9.32
C SER A 32 -3.63 7.54 8.21
N PHE A 33 -2.93 8.63 8.44
CA PHE A 33 -2.81 9.69 7.44
C PHE A 33 -2.04 9.20 6.22
N ASP A 34 -0.95 8.48 6.46
CA ASP A 34 -0.14 7.89 5.39
C ASP A 34 -0.97 6.88 4.59
N ILE A 35 -1.78 6.09 5.27
CA ILE A 35 -2.63 5.09 4.62
C ILE A 35 -3.67 5.75 3.72
N VAL A 36 -4.31 6.81 4.20
CA VAL A 36 -5.31 7.53 3.39
C VAL A 36 -4.68 8.10 2.12
N SER A 37 -3.50 8.71 2.26
CA SER A 37 -2.76 9.24 1.11
C SER A 37 -2.36 8.14 0.14
N LEU A 38 -1.86 7.04 0.68
CA LEU A 38 -1.44 5.89 -0.12
C LEU A 38 -2.61 5.28 -0.90
N VAL A 39 -3.75 5.12 -0.24
CA VAL A 39 -4.94 4.57 -0.88
C VAL A 39 -5.36 5.44 -2.07
N GLY A 40 -5.37 6.75 -1.91
CA GLY A 40 -5.69 7.65 -2.99
C GLY A 40 -4.76 7.50 -4.18
N GLU A 41 -3.46 7.40 -3.91
CA GLU A 41 -2.46 7.23 -4.97
C GLU A 41 -2.61 5.88 -5.68
N LEU A 42 -2.85 4.81 -4.92
CA LEU A 42 -2.99 3.47 -5.49
C LEU A 42 -4.25 3.34 -6.33
N ASN A 43 -5.35 3.92 -5.87
CA ASN A 43 -6.59 3.90 -6.63
C ASN A 43 -6.42 4.59 -7.98
N ASP A 44 -5.71 5.72 -7.97
CA ASP A 44 -5.46 6.51 -9.17
C ASP A 44 -4.51 5.79 -10.14
N GLU A 45 -3.41 5.27 -9.60
CA GLU A 45 -2.35 4.68 -10.43
C GLU A 45 -2.77 3.35 -11.05
N PHE A 46 -3.46 2.51 -10.30
CA PHE A 46 -3.80 1.15 -10.73
C PHE A 46 -5.25 1.00 -11.15
N ASP A 47 -6.00 2.09 -11.12
CA ASP A 47 -7.42 2.10 -11.50
C ASP A 47 -8.19 1.06 -10.72
N VAL A 48 -7.99 1.04 -9.40
CA VAL A 48 -8.68 0.14 -8.47
C VAL A 48 -9.45 0.96 -7.45
N ASN A 49 -10.25 0.28 -6.66
CA ASN A 49 -11.08 0.93 -5.66
C ASN A 49 -10.92 0.21 -4.32
N ILE A 50 -9.95 0.69 -3.54
CA ILE A 50 -9.69 0.13 -2.22
C ILE A 50 -10.75 0.65 -1.24
N HIS A 51 -11.43 -0.27 -0.59
CA HIS A 51 -12.51 0.04 0.34
C HIS A 51 -12.02 0.05 1.80
N VAL A 52 -12.81 0.64 2.69
CA VAL A 52 -12.49 0.68 4.12
C VAL A 52 -12.25 -0.73 4.67
N GLU A 53 -13.03 -1.70 4.23
CA GLU A 53 -12.90 -3.09 4.67
C GLU A 53 -11.59 -3.75 4.22
N ASP A 54 -10.90 -3.16 3.23
CA ASP A 54 -9.61 -3.63 2.77
C ASP A 54 -8.44 -3.06 3.58
N LEU A 55 -8.72 -2.10 4.46
CA LEU A 55 -7.69 -1.41 5.24
C LEU A 55 -7.31 -2.21 6.48
N LEU A 56 -6.88 -3.43 6.26
CA LEU A 56 -6.42 -4.33 7.31
C LEU A 56 -4.90 -4.24 7.42
N PRO A 57 -4.34 -4.32 8.64
CA PRO A 57 -2.89 -4.28 8.81
C PRO A 57 -2.17 -5.29 7.92
N GLU A 58 -2.69 -6.49 7.80
CA GLU A 58 -2.09 -7.54 6.97
C GLU A 58 -1.97 -7.18 5.50
N ASN A 59 -2.83 -6.28 5.01
CA ASN A 59 -2.79 -5.83 3.62
C ASN A 59 -1.76 -4.72 3.38
N PHE A 60 -1.36 -4.01 4.43
CA PHE A 60 -0.48 -2.85 4.31
C PHE A 60 0.80 -2.95 5.11
N ASN A 61 1.05 -4.06 5.78
CA ASN A 61 2.26 -4.25 6.56
C ASN A 61 3.50 -4.43 5.70
N SER A 62 3.33 -4.86 4.46
CA SER A 62 4.46 -5.11 3.56
C SER A 62 4.10 -4.78 2.13
N VAL A 63 5.13 -4.61 1.31
CA VAL A 63 4.95 -4.41 -0.13
C VAL A 63 4.27 -5.64 -0.75
N SER A 64 4.63 -6.84 -0.29
CA SER A 64 4.00 -8.07 -0.78
C SER A 64 2.51 -8.09 -0.49
N GLY A 65 2.11 -7.69 0.72
CA GLY A 65 0.69 -7.61 1.07
C GLY A 65 -0.06 -6.61 0.21
N MET A 66 0.54 -5.46 -0.02
CA MET A 66 -0.05 -4.43 -0.89
C MET A 66 -0.23 -4.94 -2.31
N LEU A 67 0.79 -5.63 -2.84
CA LEU A 67 0.73 -6.19 -4.19
C LEU A 67 -0.37 -7.24 -4.32
N GLU A 68 -0.53 -8.09 -3.32
CA GLU A 68 -1.59 -9.08 -3.31
C GLU A 68 -2.96 -8.42 -3.33
N LEU A 69 -3.15 -7.37 -2.54
CA LEU A 69 -4.41 -6.64 -2.52
C LEU A 69 -4.70 -6.00 -3.88
N ILE A 70 -3.73 -5.31 -4.45
CA ILE A 70 -3.89 -4.65 -5.76
C ILE A 70 -4.23 -5.68 -6.83
N ASN A 71 -3.50 -6.79 -6.85
CA ASN A 71 -3.72 -7.87 -7.81
C ASN A 71 -5.13 -8.45 -7.70
N LYS A 72 -5.58 -8.65 -6.47
CA LYS A 72 -6.94 -9.14 -6.23
C LYS A 72 -7.97 -8.18 -6.78
N LEU A 73 -7.81 -6.89 -6.52
CA LEU A 73 -8.78 -5.88 -6.96
C LEU A 73 -8.78 -5.73 -8.47
N VAL A 74 -7.63 -5.79 -9.10
CA VAL A 74 -7.52 -5.72 -10.57
C VAL A 74 -8.22 -6.92 -11.19
N ASN A 75 -8.06 -8.10 -10.61
CA ASN A 75 -8.62 -9.33 -11.15
C ASN A 75 -10.13 -9.49 -10.87
N GLU A 76 -10.67 -8.73 -9.94
CA GLU A 76 -12.10 -8.75 -9.63
C GLU A 76 -12.93 -7.97 -10.65
N GLU A 77 -12.30 -7.18 -11.48
CA GLU A 77 -12.94 -6.41 -12.55
C GLU A 77 -12.96 -7.20 -13.87
#